data_4810a33cd5d7b3b2e74ce670302f5a87
#
_entry.id   4810a33cd5d7b3b2e74ce670302f5a87
#
_cell.length_a   1.000
_cell.length_b   1.000
_cell.length_c   1.000
_cell.angle_alpha   90.00
_cell.angle_beta   90.00
_cell.angle_gamma   90.00
#
_symmetry.space_group_name_H-M   'P 1'
#
loop_
_entity.id
_entity.type
_entity.pdbx_description
1 polymer ?
#
loop_
_entity_poly.entity_id
_entity_poly.type
_entity_poly.pdbx_seq_one_letter_code
_entity_poly.pdbx_strand_id
1 'polypeptide(L)'
;MNSLRPAKQPLISVENFRNFVYFLMFSLAVVGIYTLSGYSFAGGDAAGHTLTAEQQDALVRHPGSIFCLVIFLLSYLLVLLEEKTHLRKSKPVMLGAGIIWVTIGIIAPSFGFSHDDVHSAVFHGLEEYASLMLFLLAAMTYIAALEDREVFNVLRTKLVEAGLNKRQLFWATGCIAFFLSPIADNLTTSLVMGAVVMAVGASDKKFVAVSCVNIVCAANAGGAFSPFGDITTLMVWQAGKVEFFEFFALFFPSVVCFLVPATFMSFLVPNEKPWHMETGSKLKPGAKVIIFLGACTIAMAVGFEQMLGLPPFIGMMTGLSVLMFFSYIIRHRISNSHEDEDFD
;
A
#
# COMPACT_ATOMS: atom_id res chain seq x y z
N MET A 1 2.21 27.43 -40.61
CA MET A 1 2.93 27.60 -39.33
C MET A 1 2.95 26.23 -38.63
N ASN A 2 4.05 25.49 -38.81
CA ASN A 2 4.23 24.18 -38.19
C ASN A 2 4.67 24.33 -36.72
N SER A 3 3.81 23.97 -35.77
CA SER A 3 4.20 23.83 -34.37
C SER A 3 4.94 22.51 -34.19
N LEU A 4 6.25 22.59 -34.12
CA LEU A 4 7.13 21.48 -33.71
C LEU A 4 6.75 21.05 -32.28
N ARG A 5 6.21 19.85 -32.11
CA ARG A 5 6.10 19.20 -30.82
C ARG A 5 7.51 18.97 -30.28
N PRO A 6 7.82 19.29 -29.01
CA PRO A 6 9.12 18.96 -28.45
C PRO A 6 9.27 17.44 -28.44
N ALA A 7 10.42 16.97 -28.95
CA ALA A 7 10.78 15.57 -28.91
C ALA A 7 10.75 15.07 -27.45
N LYS A 8 10.02 13.98 -27.19
CA LYS A 8 10.06 13.28 -25.89
C LYS A 8 11.53 12.87 -25.66
N GLN A 9 12.16 13.47 -24.66
CA GLN A 9 13.48 13.03 -24.20
C GLN A 9 13.34 11.55 -23.78
N PRO A 10 14.34 10.70 -24.10
CA PRO A 10 14.30 9.30 -23.70
C PRO A 10 14.27 9.23 -22.17
N LEU A 11 13.38 8.38 -21.63
CA LEU A 11 13.06 8.23 -20.20
C LEU A 11 14.27 7.86 -19.32
N ILE A 12 15.34 7.43 -19.92
CA ILE A 12 16.64 7.16 -19.26
C ILE A 12 17.71 7.67 -20.21
N SER A 13 18.55 8.60 -19.76
CA SER A 13 19.74 8.97 -20.55
C SER A 13 20.64 7.73 -20.66
N VAL A 14 21.28 7.56 -21.81
CA VAL A 14 22.23 6.45 -22.05
C VAL A 14 23.30 6.41 -20.94
N GLU A 15 23.63 7.55 -20.39
CA GLU A 15 24.58 7.71 -19.30
C GLU A 15 24.06 7.13 -17.96
N ASN A 16 22.79 7.34 -17.62
CA ASN A 16 22.17 6.75 -16.43
C ASN A 16 22.03 5.24 -16.54
N PHE A 17 21.73 4.72 -17.74
CA PHE A 17 21.69 3.28 -18.00
C PHE A 17 23.08 2.65 -17.89
N ARG A 18 24.09 3.29 -18.46
CA ARG A 18 25.51 2.84 -18.35
C ARG A 18 25.98 2.82 -16.89
N ASN A 19 25.67 3.87 -16.11
CA ASN A 19 26.02 3.93 -14.71
C ASN A 19 25.29 2.87 -13.88
N PHE A 20 24.04 2.55 -14.22
CA PHE A 20 23.29 1.44 -13.62
C PHE A 20 23.93 0.07 -13.95
N VAL A 21 24.34 -0.15 -15.19
CA VAL A 21 25.03 -1.38 -15.59
C VAL A 21 26.37 -1.53 -14.87
N TYR A 22 27.15 -0.44 -14.74
CA TYR A 22 28.39 -0.46 -13.96
C TYR A 22 28.16 -0.76 -12.49
N PHE A 23 27.10 -0.18 -11.88
CA PHE A 23 26.71 -0.50 -10.53
C PHE A 23 26.33 -1.98 -10.37
N LEU A 24 25.57 -2.53 -11.30
CA LEU A 24 25.20 -3.95 -11.32
C LEU A 24 26.43 -4.86 -11.46
N MET A 25 27.33 -4.54 -12.40
CA MET A 25 28.58 -5.28 -12.60
C MET A 25 29.49 -5.18 -11.38
N PHE A 26 29.60 -4.02 -10.75
CA PHE A 26 30.35 -3.83 -9.52
C PHE A 26 29.76 -4.66 -8.36
N SER A 27 28.43 -4.67 -8.20
CA SER A 27 27.74 -5.48 -7.20
C SER A 27 27.98 -6.98 -7.42
N LEU A 28 27.90 -7.45 -8.66
CA LEU A 28 28.19 -8.85 -9.02
C LEU A 28 29.68 -9.20 -8.82
N ALA A 29 30.59 -8.28 -9.12
CA ALA A 29 32.02 -8.47 -8.89
C ALA A 29 32.33 -8.57 -7.38
N VAL A 30 31.68 -7.73 -6.56
CA VAL A 30 31.80 -7.79 -5.09
C VAL A 30 31.30 -9.13 -4.56
N VAL A 31 30.13 -9.63 -5.04
CA VAL A 31 29.64 -10.97 -4.70
C VAL A 31 30.66 -12.04 -5.10
N GLY A 32 31.22 -11.96 -6.32
CA GLY A 32 32.24 -12.88 -6.78
C GLY A 32 33.51 -12.87 -5.93
N ILE A 33 33.98 -11.72 -5.49
CA ILE A 33 35.14 -11.58 -4.60
C ILE A 33 34.85 -12.23 -3.23
N TYR A 34 33.65 -12.02 -2.67
CA TYR A 34 33.27 -12.61 -1.40
C TYR A 34 33.13 -14.14 -1.49
N THR A 35 32.60 -14.68 -2.58
CA THR A 35 32.50 -16.14 -2.77
C THR A 35 33.86 -16.81 -2.91
N LEU A 36 34.85 -16.12 -3.48
CA LEU A 36 36.24 -16.60 -3.63
C LEU A 36 37.04 -16.52 -2.32
N SER A 37 36.66 -15.67 -1.38
CA SER A 37 37.39 -15.47 -0.10
C SER A 37 37.11 -16.52 0.98
N GLY A 38 36.22 -17.50 0.74
CA GLY A 38 36.02 -18.66 1.61
C GLY A 38 35.43 -18.38 3.01
N TYR A 39 34.76 -17.26 3.18
CA TYR A 39 34.12 -16.91 4.43
C TYR A 39 32.76 -17.60 4.58
N SER A 40 32.46 -18.01 5.79
CA SER A 40 31.29 -18.82 6.17
C SER A 40 30.33 -18.04 7.06
N PHE A 41 29.04 -18.37 7.05
CA PHE A 41 27.94 -17.61 7.65
C PHE A 41 27.01 -18.46 8.54
N ALA A 42 26.41 -17.93 9.61
CA ALA A 42 25.45 -18.63 10.49
C ALA A 42 24.12 -17.87 10.61
N GLY A 43 22.99 -18.54 10.55
CA GLY A 43 21.65 -17.97 10.46
C GLY A 43 20.69 -18.47 11.56
N GLY A 44 19.60 -17.78 11.79
CA GLY A 44 18.59 -18.01 12.80
C GLY A 44 17.41 -18.89 12.34
N ASP A 45 16.57 -19.27 13.29
CA ASP A 45 15.50 -20.26 13.22
C ASP A 45 14.66 -20.33 11.93
N ALA A 46 15.10 -21.18 11.02
CA ALA A 46 14.20 -21.87 10.09
C ALA A 46 14.47 -23.36 10.26
N ALA A 47 13.48 -24.12 10.62
CA ALA A 47 13.53 -25.57 10.79
C ALA A 47 14.38 -26.11 11.97
N GLY A 48 14.20 -25.58 13.18
CA GLY A 48 14.60 -26.28 14.43
C GLY A 48 16.10 -26.26 14.79
N HIS A 49 16.94 -25.57 14.03
CA HIS A 49 18.32 -25.32 14.44
C HIS A 49 18.41 -24.04 15.28
N THR A 50 18.43 -24.19 16.61
CA THR A 50 18.74 -23.07 17.50
C THR A 50 20.22 -22.77 17.44
N LEU A 51 20.56 -21.60 16.86
CA LEU A 51 21.94 -21.12 16.86
C LEU A 51 22.40 -20.77 18.28
N THR A 52 23.64 -21.11 18.60
CA THR A 52 24.27 -20.58 19.80
C THR A 52 24.49 -19.07 19.69
N ALA A 53 24.52 -18.34 20.82
CA ALA A 53 24.75 -16.91 20.84
C ALA A 53 26.05 -16.49 20.12
N GLU A 54 27.07 -17.35 20.14
CA GLU A 54 28.35 -17.15 19.47
C GLU A 54 28.22 -17.26 17.93
N GLN A 55 27.40 -18.19 17.45
CA GLN A 55 27.06 -18.32 16.03
C GLN A 55 26.22 -17.15 15.52
N GLN A 56 25.30 -16.62 16.34
CA GLN A 56 24.52 -15.43 15.99
C GLN A 56 25.40 -14.17 15.86
N ASP A 57 26.38 -13.99 16.76
CA ASP A 57 27.29 -12.85 16.69
C ASP A 57 28.23 -12.98 15.47
N ALA A 58 28.70 -14.17 15.17
CA ALA A 58 29.47 -14.46 13.96
C ALA A 58 28.67 -14.17 12.68
N LEU A 59 27.38 -14.49 12.68
CA LEU A 59 26.43 -14.20 11.60
C LEU A 59 26.32 -12.71 11.33
N VAL A 60 26.06 -11.94 12.37
CA VAL A 60 25.85 -10.47 12.25
C VAL A 60 27.10 -9.77 11.72
N ARG A 61 28.28 -10.23 12.12
CA ARG A 61 29.58 -9.65 11.71
C ARG A 61 30.11 -10.18 10.39
N HIS A 62 29.45 -11.15 9.80
CA HIS A 62 29.93 -11.75 8.56
C HIS A 62 29.88 -10.75 7.38
N PRO A 63 30.91 -10.69 6.54
CA PRO A 63 30.92 -9.79 5.37
C PRO A 63 29.71 -9.94 4.46
N GLY A 64 29.17 -11.15 4.31
CA GLY A 64 27.96 -11.39 3.52
C GLY A 64 26.70 -10.79 4.12
N SER A 65 26.55 -10.78 5.46
CA SER A 65 25.42 -10.10 6.11
C SER A 65 25.53 -8.60 5.96
N ILE A 66 26.74 -8.06 6.11
CA ILE A 66 27.02 -6.64 5.89
C ILE A 66 26.72 -6.29 4.42
N PHE A 67 27.11 -7.16 3.48
CA PHE A 67 26.79 -6.97 2.06
C PHE A 67 25.27 -6.96 1.80
N CYS A 68 24.51 -7.90 2.37
CA CYS A 68 23.05 -7.92 2.30
C CYS A 68 22.44 -6.63 2.85
N LEU A 69 22.94 -6.16 4.00
CA LEU A 69 22.51 -4.89 4.60
C LEU A 69 22.81 -3.70 3.68
N VAL A 70 23.98 -3.65 3.08
CA VAL A 70 24.36 -2.58 2.13
C VAL A 70 23.46 -2.61 0.90
N ILE A 71 23.19 -3.78 0.30
CA ILE A 71 22.25 -3.92 -0.82
C ILE A 71 20.85 -3.47 -0.45
N PHE A 72 20.36 -3.85 0.74
CA PHE A 72 19.08 -3.41 1.25
C PHE A 72 19.02 -1.87 1.35
N LEU A 73 20.01 -1.24 2.01
CA LEU A 73 20.08 0.21 2.15
C LEU A 73 20.18 0.94 0.81
N LEU A 74 20.97 0.41 -0.13
CA LEU A 74 21.09 0.98 -1.49
C LEU A 74 19.77 0.87 -2.27
N SER A 75 19.07 -0.25 -2.15
CA SER A 75 17.75 -0.44 -2.77
C SER A 75 16.75 0.58 -2.22
N TYR A 76 16.73 0.80 -0.91
CA TYR A 76 15.88 1.83 -0.27
C TYR A 76 16.29 3.25 -0.64
N LEU A 77 17.59 3.53 -0.75
CA LEU A 77 18.07 4.83 -1.21
C LEU A 77 17.58 5.13 -2.64
N LEU A 78 17.59 4.13 -3.53
CA LEU A 78 17.04 4.27 -4.89
C LEU A 78 15.52 4.49 -4.89
N VAL A 79 14.80 3.88 -3.95
CA VAL A 79 13.36 4.15 -3.74
C VAL A 79 13.12 5.61 -3.33
N LEU A 80 13.92 6.15 -2.40
CA LEU A 80 13.82 7.55 -1.98
C LEU A 80 14.15 8.53 -3.11
N LEU A 81 15.02 8.11 -4.04
CA LEU A 81 15.41 8.91 -5.20
C LEU A 81 14.49 8.72 -6.42
N GLU A 82 13.31 8.11 -6.27
CA GLU A 82 12.34 7.87 -7.34
C GLU A 82 12.03 9.13 -8.15
N GLU A 83 11.82 10.26 -7.48
CA GLU A 83 11.53 11.55 -8.15
C GLU A 83 12.67 12.04 -9.05
N LYS A 84 13.92 11.70 -8.73
CA LYS A 84 15.10 12.08 -9.52
C LYS A 84 15.44 11.06 -10.58
N THR A 85 15.28 9.78 -10.27
CA THR A 85 15.67 8.67 -11.16
C THR A 85 14.55 8.25 -12.10
N HIS A 86 13.30 8.61 -11.80
CA HIS A 86 12.08 8.14 -12.47
C HIS A 86 11.95 6.61 -12.51
N LEU A 87 12.64 5.91 -11.59
CA LEU A 87 12.55 4.47 -11.41
C LEU A 87 11.39 4.14 -10.47
N ARG A 88 10.44 3.33 -10.92
CA ARG A 88 9.38 2.83 -10.03
C ARG A 88 9.99 2.07 -8.86
N LYS A 89 9.47 2.30 -7.65
CA LYS A 89 9.95 1.73 -6.37
C LYS A 89 10.18 0.22 -6.39
N SER A 90 9.35 -0.53 -7.11
CA SER A 90 9.45 -1.99 -7.19
C SER A 90 10.74 -2.50 -7.83
N LYS A 91 11.30 -1.79 -8.81
CA LYS A 91 12.46 -2.27 -9.58
C LYS A 91 13.72 -2.44 -8.74
N PRO A 92 14.20 -1.41 -7.99
CA PRO A 92 15.40 -1.55 -7.17
C PRO A 92 15.20 -2.55 -6.02
N VAL A 93 13.98 -2.62 -5.44
CA VAL A 93 13.69 -3.55 -4.35
C VAL A 93 13.68 -4.99 -4.82
N MET A 94 13.06 -5.30 -5.99
CA MET A 94 13.08 -6.65 -6.56
C MET A 94 14.50 -7.12 -6.90
N LEU A 95 15.30 -6.23 -7.48
CA LEU A 95 16.71 -6.55 -7.79
C LEU A 95 17.50 -6.79 -6.51
N GLY A 96 17.34 -5.92 -5.51
CA GLY A 96 17.99 -6.06 -4.20
C GLY A 96 17.61 -7.36 -3.50
N ALA A 97 16.34 -7.70 -3.49
CA ALA A 97 15.85 -8.95 -2.91
C ALA A 97 16.47 -10.18 -3.62
N GLY A 98 16.54 -10.17 -4.95
CA GLY A 98 17.18 -11.26 -5.70
C GLY A 98 18.67 -11.41 -5.35
N ILE A 99 19.42 -10.30 -5.27
CA ILE A 99 20.84 -10.32 -4.87
C ILE A 99 21.01 -10.86 -3.45
N ILE A 100 20.15 -10.42 -2.52
CA ILE A 100 20.17 -10.87 -1.12
C ILE A 100 19.91 -12.37 -1.04
N TRP A 101 18.87 -12.90 -1.69
CA TRP A 101 18.58 -14.34 -1.69
C TRP A 101 19.68 -15.19 -2.32
N VAL A 102 20.29 -14.72 -3.42
CA VAL A 102 21.46 -15.39 -4.01
C VAL A 102 22.64 -15.41 -3.04
N THR A 103 22.89 -14.29 -2.35
CA THR A 103 23.95 -14.19 -1.35
C THR A 103 23.69 -15.17 -0.19
N ILE A 104 22.46 -15.22 0.34
CA ILE A 104 22.06 -16.17 1.39
C ILE A 104 22.28 -17.62 0.90
N GLY A 105 21.82 -17.96 -0.30
CA GLY A 105 21.98 -19.31 -0.86
C GLY A 105 23.43 -19.75 -0.99
N ILE A 106 24.35 -18.83 -1.29
CA ILE A 106 25.79 -19.12 -1.39
C ILE A 106 26.41 -19.34 0.00
N ILE A 107 25.95 -18.60 1.01
CA ILE A 107 26.63 -18.52 2.31
C ILE A 107 26.03 -19.50 3.31
N ALA A 108 24.76 -19.83 3.25
CA ALA A 108 24.06 -20.70 4.19
C ALA A 108 24.74 -22.09 4.40
N PRO A 109 25.25 -22.78 3.35
CA PRO A 109 25.92 -24.07 3.53
C PRO A 109 27.18 -23.98 4.40
N SER A 110 27.86 -22.86 4.44
CA SER A 110 29.06 -22.66 5.24
C SER A 110 28.76 -22.68 6.76
N PHE A 111 27.50 -22.61 7.16
CA PHE A 111 27.02 -22.58 8.53
C PHE A 111 26.24 -23.83 8.93
N GLY A 112 26.27 -24.84 8.06
CA GLY A 112 25.58 -26.09 8.33
C GLY A 112 24.12 -26.09 7.93
N PHE A 113 23.62 -25.02 7.28
CA PHE A 113 22.28 -25.04 6.67
C PHE A 113 22.30 -25.83 5.37
N SER A 114 21.35 -26.74 5.25
CA SER A 114 21.15 -27.48 4.01
C SER A 114 20.51 -26.61 2.94
N HIS A 115 20.58 -27.04 1.68
CA HIS A 115 19.79 -26.40 0.63
C HIS A 115 18.28 -26.44 0.90
N ASP A 116 17.81 -27.46 1.60
CA ASP A 116 16.41 -27.63 1.97
C ASP A 116 15.98 -26.59 3.02
N ASP A 117 16.86 -26.19 3.94
CA ASP A 117 16.57 -25.14 4.91
C ASP A 117 16.39 -23.76 4.22
N VAL A 118 17.27 -23.44 3.27
CA VAL A 118 17.16 -22.22 2.47
C VAL A 118 15.89 -22.24 1.61
N HIS A 119 15.59 -23.40 1.01
CA HIS A 119 14.38 -23.59 0.22
C HIS A 119 13.12 -23.40 1.09
N SER A 120 13.08 -24.00 2.27
CA SER A 120 11.97 -23.83 3.22
C SER A 120 11.77 -22.36 3.62
N ALA A 121 12.85 -21.63 3.89
CA ALA A 121 12.79 -20.21 4.23
C ALA A 121 12.22 -19.36 3.07
N VAL A 122 12.62 -19.67 1.82
CA VAL A 122 12.07 -19.00 0.63
C VAL A 122 10.57 -19.28 0.48
N PHE A 123 10.15 -20.54 0.67
CA PHE A 123 8.74 -20.94 0.56
C PHE A 123 7.89 -20.37 1.68
N HIS A 124 8.41 -20.29 2.91
CA HIS A 124 7.71 -19.60 4.01
C HIS A 124 7.49 -18.12 3.70
N GLY A 125 8.52 -17.42 3.20
CA GLY A 125 8.33 -16.04 2.72
C GLY A 125 7.34 -15.93 1.56
N LEU A 126 7.32 -16.90 0.63
CA LEU A 126 6.35 -16.93 -0.47
C LEU A 126 4.92 -17.13 0.05
N GLU A 127 4.70 -17.96 1.07
CA GLU A 127 3.40 -18.18 1.73
C GLU A 127 2.87 -16.87 2.33
N GLU A 128 3.71 -16.13 3.06
CA GLU A 128 3.36 -14.82 3.61
C GLU A 128 2.99 -13.82 2.49
N TYR A 129 3.79 -13.77 1.43
CA TYR A 129 3.50 -12.90 0.27
C TYR A 129 2.23 -13.31 -0.46
N ALA A 130 1.99 -14.60 -0.63
CA ALA A 130 0.79 -15.09 -1.31
C ALA A 130 -0.49 -14.72 -0.52
N SER A 131 -0.47 -14.92 0.79
CA SER A 131 -1.54 -14.51 1.70
C SER A 131 -1.85 -13.02 1.58
N LEU A 132 -0.80 -12.18 1.65
CA LEU A 132 -0.92 -10.74 1.52
C LEU A 132 -1.45 -10.33 0.14
N MET A 133 -0.93 -10.93 -0.93
CA MET A 133 -1.35 -10.64 -2.29
C MET A 133 -2.82 -11.00 -2.54
N LEU A 134 -3.29 -12.15 -2.07
CA LEU A 134 -4.68 -12.58 -2.19
C LEU A 134 -5.61 -11.66 -1.41
N PHE A 135 -5.20 -11.27 -0.20
CA PHE A 135 -5.95 -10.30 0.59
C PHE A 135 -6.09 -8.95 -0.13
N LEU A 136 -4.96 -8.39 -0.59
CA LEU A 136 -4.94 -7.12 -1.31
C LEU A 136 -5.72 -7.19 -2.63
N LEU A 137 -5.64 -8.30 -3.36
CA LEU A 137 -6.42 -8.49 -4.59
C LEU A 137 -7.92 -8.34 -4.31
N ALA A 138 -8.42 -8.96 -3.25
CA ALA A 138 -9.82 -8.84 -2.86
C ALA A 138 -10.16 -7.41 -2.43
N ALA A 139 -9.37 -6.81 -1.54
CA ALA A 139 -9.59 -5.45 -1.03
C ALA A 139 -9.60 -4.41 -2.16
N MET A 140 -8.57 -4.44 -3.04
CA MET A 140 -8.47 -3.51 -4.17
C MET A 140 -9.59 -3.70 -5.20
N THR A 141 -10.08 -4.93 -5.39
CA THR A 141 -11.24 -5.17 -6.26
C THR A 141 -12.51 -4.55 -5.68
N TYR A 142 -12.72 -4.63 -4.36
CA TYR A 142 -13.84 -3.93 -3.71
C TYR A 142 -13.74 -2.42 -3.85
N ILE A 143 -12.54 -1.84 -3.64
CA ILE A 143 -12.29 -0.41 -3.80
C ILE A 143 -12.58 0.03 -5.24
N ALA A 144 -12.06 -0.68 -6.24
CA ALA A 144 -12.35 -0.42 -7.65
C ALA A 144 -13.84 -0.52 -7.98
N ALA A 145 -14.55 -1.51 -7.41
CA ALA A 145 -15.99 -1.64 -7.60
C ALA A 145 -16.78 -0.48 -6.95
N LEU A 146 -16.34 0.06 -5.82
CA LEU A 146 -16.93 1.25 -5.20
C LEU A 146 -16.67 2.51 -6.03
N GLU A 147 -15.48 2.63 -6.63
CA GLU A 147 -15.09 3.72 -7.51
C GLU A 147 -15.93 3.70 -8.81
N ASP A 148 -16.05 2.55 -9.46
CA ASP A 148 -16.90 2.35 -10.66
C ASP A 148 -18.37 2.73 -10.43
N ARG A 149 -18.85 2.56 -9.18
CA ARG A 149 -20.22 2.95 -8.78
C ARG A 149 -20.34 4.36 -8.28
N GLU A 150 -19.33 5.20 -8.48
CA GLU A 150 -19.32 6.63 -8.15
C GLU A 150 -19.47 6.93 -6.65
N VAL A 151 -19.20 5.96 -5.76
CA VAL A 151 -19.39 6.14 -4.31
C VAL A 151 -18.53 7.28 -3.78
N PHE A 152 -17.26 7.32 -4.17
CA PHE A 152 -16.32 8.35 -3.75
C PHE A 152 -16.62 9.71 -4.41
N ASN A 153 -17.08 9.71 -5.66
CA ASN A 153 -17.46 10.94 -6.35
C ASN A 153 -18.73 11.57 -5.75
N VAL A 154 -19.68 10.77 -5.29
CA VAL A 154 -20.85 11.26 -4.54
C VAL A 154 -20.45 11.82 -3.18
N LEU A 155 -19.50 11.20 -2.48
CA LEU A 155 -18.95 11.74 -1.23
C LEU A 155 -18.30 13.11 -1.49
N ARG A 156 -17.49 13.20 -2.54
CA ARG A 156 -16.88 14.45 -2.99
C ARG A 156 -17.92 15.54 -3.30
N THR A 157 -18.93 15.20 -4.09
CA THR A 157 -20.02 16.13 -4.47
C THR A 157 -20.73 16.66 -3.20
N LYS A 158 -21.11 15.79 -2.28
CA LYS A 158 -21.75 16.20 -1.02
C LYS A 158 -20.90 17.13 -0.16
N LEU A 159 -19.58 16.92 -0.12
CA LEU A 159 -18.68 17.80 0.60
C LEU A 159 -18.53 19.18 -0.04
N VAL A 160 -18.53 19.23 -1.37
CA VAL A 160 -18.49 20.49 -2.13
C VAL A 160 -19.80 21.25 -1.99
N GLU A 161 -20.96 20.56 -2.10
CA GLU A 161 -22.31 21.14 -1.98
C GLU A 161 -22.62 21.61 -0.55
N ALA A 162 -21.93 21.08 0.46
CA ALA A 162 -22.14 21.49 1.86
C ALA A 162 -21.78 22.97 2.15
N GLY A 163 -21.19 23.68 1.18
CA GLY A 163 -20.89 25.12 1.27
C GLY A 163 -19.93 25.50 2.40
N LEU A 164 -19.06 24.57 2.79
CA LEU A 164 -18.10 24.72 3.88
C LEU A 164 -17.05 25.79 3.55
N ASN A 165 -16.66 26.58 4.56
CA ASN A 165 -15.50 27.46 4.45
C ASN A 165 -14.20 26.63 4.30
N LYS A 166 -13.13 27.22 3.73
CA LYS A 166 -11.84 26.52 3.54
C LYS A 166 -11.34 25.84 4.81
N ARG A 167 -11.44 26.49 5.99
CA ARG A 167 -11.05 25.91 7.28
C ARG A 167 -11.96 24.76 7.71
N GLN A 168 -13.27 24.88 7.48
CA GLN A 168 -14.22 23.79 7.74
C GLN A 168 -13.97 22.61 6.81
N LEU A 169 -13.69 22.86 5.54
CA LEU A 169 -13.35 21.83 4.56
C LEU A 169 -12.04 21.11 4.93
N PHE A 170 -11.02 21.86 5.37
CA PHE A 170 -9.76 21.30 5.89
C PHE A 170 -10.01 20.29 7.01
N TRP A 171 -10.83 20.64 8.02
CA TRP A 171 -11.18 19.75 9.11
C TRP A 171 -12.08 18.60 8.67
N ALA A 172 -13.08 18.86 7.84
CA ALA A 172 -14.00 17.85 7.36
C ALA A 172 -13.28 16.78 6.54
N THR A 173 -12.41 17.17 5.59
CA THR A 173 -11.64 16.22 4.80
C THR A 173 -10.62 15.44 5.62
N GLY A 174 -9.97 16.07 6.61
CA GLY A 174 -9.08 15.38 7.53
C GLY A 174 -9.82 14.37 8.43
N CYS A 175 -10.93 14.77 9.05
CA CYS A 175 -11.74 13.85 9.86
C CYS A 175 -12.29 12.69 9.05
N ILE A 176 -12.82 12.95 7.85
CA ILE A 176 -13.31 11.89 6.97
C ILE A 176 -12.17 10.97 6.56
N ALA A 177 -10.99 11.51 6.22
CA ALA A 177 -9.81 10.71 5.90
C ALA A 177 -9.39 9.81 7.06
N PHE A 178 -9.42 10.32 8.29
CA PHE A 178 -9.10 9.55 9.49
C PHE A 178 -10.02 8.35 9.70
N PHE A 179 -11.34 8.52 9.51
CA PHE A 179 -12.32 7.44 9.71
C PHE A 179 -12.55 6.57 8.48
N LEU A 180 -12.24 7.05 7.28
CA LEU A 180 -12.36 6.28 6.04
C LEU A 180 -11.16 5.35 5.82
N SER A 181 -9.97 5.79 6.19
CA SER A 181 -8.72 5.05 5.99
C SER A 181 -8.70 3.65 6.60
N PRO A 182 -9.26 3.40 7.81
CA PRO A 182 -9.37 2.05 8.37
C PRO A 182 -10.10 1.03 7.50
N ILE A 183 -10.84 1.48 6.48
CA ILE A 183 -11.70 0.65 5.63
C ILE A 183 -11.23 0.66 4.17
N ALA A 184 -10.80 1.82 3.68
CA ALA A 184 -10.55 2.07 2.26
C ALA A 184 -9.06 2.28 1.92
N ASP A 185 -8.16 1.86 2.78
CA ASP A 185 -6.72 2.12 2.79
C ASP A 185 -6.32 3.62 2.80
N ASN A 186 -5.07 3.88 3.19
CA ASN A 186 -4.55 5.23 3.34
C ASN A 186 -4.32 5.93 1.97
N LEU A 187 -3.90 5.19 0.95
CA LEU A 187 -3.62 5.75 -0.37
C LEU A 187 -4.92 6.19 -1.07
N THR A 188 -5.90 5.28 -1.18
CA THR A 188 -7.22 5.56 -1.78
C THR A 188 -7.91 6.71 -1.05
N THR A 189 -7.92 6.67 0.28
CA THR A 189 -8.50 7.73 1.11
C THR A 189 -7.84 9.09 0.84
N SER A 190 -6.51 9.12 0.76
CA SER A 190 -5.76 10.36 0.48
C SER A 190 -6.05 10.91 -0.91
N LEU A 191 -6.14 10.05 -1.93
CA LEU A 191 -6.46 10.44 -3.30
C LEU A 191 -7.88 11.00 -3.41
N VAL A 192 -8.87 10.32 -2.82
CA VAL A 192 -10.27 10.75 -2.84
C VAL A 192 -10.46 12.09 -2.14
N MET A 193 -9.95 12.24 -0.92
CA MET A 193 -10.07 13.48 -0.17
C MET A 193 -9.21 14.60 -0.77
N GLY A 194 -8.03 14.29 -1.31
CA GLY A 194 -7.19 15.23 -2.05
C GLY A 194 -7.91 15.79 -3.28
N ALA A 195 -8.63 14.95 -4.02
CA ALA A 195 -9.44 15.38 -5.16
C ALA A 195 -10.56 16.36 -4.75
N VAL A 196 -11.16 16.20 -3.54
CA VAL A 196 -12.13 17.18 -2.99
C VAL A 196 -11.46 18.54 -2.80
N VAL A 197 -10.32 18.57 -2.14
CA VAL A 197 -9.59 19.82 -1.84
C VAL A 197 -9.10 20.48 -3.12
N MET A 198 -8.60 19.72 -4.09
CA MET A 198 -8.19 20.26 -5.39
C MET A 198 -9.36 20.86 -6.18
N ALA A 199 -10.54 20.23 -6.14
CA ALA A 199 -11.72 20.74 -6.83
C ALA A 199 -12.19 22.09 -6.27
N VAL A 200 -12.10 22.27 -4.94
CA VAL A 200 -12.58 23.46 -4.25
C VAL A 200 -11.52 24.57 -4.17
N GLY A 201 -10.25 24.17 -4.06
CA GLY A 201 -9.13 25.05 -3.79
C GLY A 201 -8.23 25.38 -4.99
N ALA A 202 -8.64 25.10 -6.22
CA ALA A 202 -7.81 25.18 -7.44
C ALA A 202 -7.05 26.53 -7.60
N SER A 203 -7.62 27.64 -7.11
CA SER A 203 -7.01 28.96 -7.16
C SER A 203 -6.05 29.27 -6.01
N ASP A 204 -6.06 28.48 -4.93
CA ASP A 204 -5.28 28.72 -3.72
C ASP A 204 -4.32 27.56 -3.44
N LYS A 205 -3.15 27.63 -4.06
CA LYS A 205 -2.10 26.59 -3.96
C LYS A 205 -1.67 26.33 -2.50
N LYS A 206 -1.68 27.34 -1.63
CA LYS A 206 -1.28 27.19 -0.23
C LYS A 206 -2.32 26.40 0.55
N PHE A 207 -3.60 26.71 0.35
CA PHE A 207 -4.71 25.95 0.94
C PHE A 207 -4.66 24.47 0.50
N VAL A 208 -4.52 24.22 -0.82
CA VAL A 208 -4.44 22.85 -1.37
C VAL A 208 -3.26 22.09 -0.75
N ALA A 209 -2.07 22.67 -0.73
CA ALA A 209 -0.89 22.01 -0.21
C ALA A 209 -1.04 21.63 1.28
N VAL A 210 -1.47 22.58 2.13
CA VAL A 210 -1.64 22.36 3.56
C VAL A 210 -2.76 21.34 3.83
N SER A 211 -3.86 21.40 3.08
CA SER A 211 -4.97 20.44 3.23
C SER A 211 -4.61 19.05 2.74
N CYS A 212 -3.85 18.91 1.66
CA CYS A 212 -3.36 17.60 1.21
C CYS A 212 -2.40 16.96 2.24
N VAL A 213 -1.50 17.75 2.84
CA VAL A 213 -0.64 17.26 3.94
C VAL A 213 -1.48 16.79 5.13
N ASN A 214 -2.50 17.56 5.53
CA ASN A 214 -3.41 17.17 6.60
C ASN A 214 -4.14 15.86 6.29
N ILE A 215 -4.66 15.71 5.07
CA ILE A 215 -5.36 14.50 4.62
C ILE A 215 -4.43 13.28 4.69
N VAL A 216 -3.18 13.41 4.21
CA VAL A 216 -2.20 12.32 4.26
C VAL A 216 -1.86 11.96 5.71
N CYS A 217 -1.63 12.94 6.57
CA CYS A 217 -1.40 12.69 8.00
C CYS A 217 -2.61 12.01 8.65
N ALA A 218 -3.82 12.48 8.36
CA ALA A 218 -5.06 11.92 8.88
C ALA A 218 -5.30 10.48 8.39
N ALA A 219 -5.09 10.22 7.10
CA ALA A 219 -5.27 8.88 6.52
C ALA A 219 -4.25 7.87 7.09
N ASN A 220 -2.97 8.24 7.22
CA ASN A 220 -1.97 7.38 7.82
C ASN A 220 -2.25 7.12 9.32
N ALA A 221 -2.60 8.16 10.07
CA ALA A 221 -2.97 8.01 11.48
C ALA A 221 -4.23 7.15 11.65
N GLY A 222 -5.25 7.36 10.80
CA GLY A 222 -6.47 6.56 10.78
C GLY A 222 -6.24 5.11 10.37
N GLY A 223 -5.36 4.86 9.40
CA GLY A 223 -4.99 3.51 8.98
C GLY A 223 -4.30 2.68 10.07
N ALA A 224 -3.60 3.33 11.00
CA ALA A 224 -2.79 2.64 11.99
C ALA A 224 -3.59 1.85 13.05
N PHE A 225 -4.85 2.18 13.33
CA PHE A 225 -5.66 1.47 14.32
C PHE A 225 -6.57 0.38 13.72
N SER A 226 -6.31 -0.03 12.47
CA SER A 226 -7.01 -1.11 11.80
C SER A 226 -6.07 -1.93 10.90
N PRO A 227 -6.19 -3.25 10.87
CA PRO A 227 -5.43 -4.08 9.92
C PRO A 227 -5.72 -3.77 8.45
N PHE A 228 -6.89 -3.20 8.14
CA PHE A 228 -7.32 -2.89 6.77
C PHE A 228 -6.88 -1.51 6.30
N GLY A 229 -6.39 -0.66 7.20
CA GLY A 229 -6.06 0.73 6.88
C GLY A 229 -4.69 0.94 6.24
N ASP A 230 -3.75 0.03 6.50
CA ASP A 230 -2.41 0.09 5.94
C ASP A 230 -1.88 -1.33 5.68
N ILE A 231 -1.06 -1.47 4.65
CA ILE A 231 -0.40 -2.75 4.33
C ILE A 231 0.51 -3.23 5.46
N THR A 232 1.11 -2.31 6.20
CA THR A 232 2.02 -2.62 7.33
C THR A 232 1.26 -3.21 8.51
N THR A 233 0.11 -2.66 8.86
CA THR A 233 -0.77 -3.21 9.92
C THR A 233 -1.37 -4.54 9.50
N LEU A 234 -1.71 -4.69 8.22
CA LEU A 234 -2.17 -5.94 7.64
C LEU A 234 -1.11 -7.05 7.78
N MET A 235 0.15 -6.76 7.47
CA MET A 235 1.25 -7.72 7.61
C MET A 235 1.43 -8.18 9.06
N VAL A 236 1.35 -7.25 10.02
CA VAL A 236 1.47 -7.58 11.45
C VAL A 236 0.33 -8.47 11.91
N TRP A 237 -0.89 -8.21 11.44
CA TRP A 237 -2.06 -9.04 11.73
C TRP A 237 -1.96 -10.43 11.11
N GLN A 238 -1.62 -10.54 9.82
CA GLN A 238 -1.47 -11.82 9.13
C GLN A 238 -0.33 -12.69 9.70
N ALA A 239 0.72 -12.06 10.21
CA ALA A 239 1.80 -12.75 10.91
C ALA A 239 1.40 -13.23 12.34
N GLY A 240 0.16 -13.01 12.78
CA GLY A 240 -0.34 -13.41 14.10
C GLY A 240 0.38 -12.74 15.27
N LYS A 241 1.00 -11.58 15.07
CA LYS A 241 1.74 -10.85 16.11
C LYS A 241 0.84 -9.99 16.98
N VAL A 242 -0.31 -9.56 16.44
CA VAL A 242 -1.30 -8.71 17.10
C VAL A 242 -2.67 -9.22 16.65
N GLU A 243 -3.60 -9.38 17.58
CA GLU A 243 -4.98 -9.77 17.28
C GLU A 243 -5.78 -8.57 16.70
N PHE A 244 -6.85 -8.86 15.98
CA PHE A 244 -7.68 -7.82 15.33
C PHE A 244 -8.14 -6.72 16.31
N PHE A 245 -8.65 -7.11 17.48
CA PHE A 245 -9.17 -6.16 18.44
C PHE A 245 -8.09 -5.35 19.19
N GLU A 246 -6.86 -5.85 19.25
CA GLU A 246 -5.75 -5.15 19.87
C GLU A 246 -5.34 -3.89 19.10
N PHE A 247 -5.58 -3.84 17.77
CA PHE A 247 -5.34 -2.63 16.97
C PHE A 247 -6.13 -1.41 17.47
N PHE A 248 -7.30 -1.62 18.10
CA PHE A 248 -8.09 -0.50 18.68
C PHE A 248 -7.38 0.19 19.85
N ALA A 249 -6.39 -0.44 20.49
CA ALA A 249 -5.56 0.23 21.49
C ALA A 249 -4.75 1.40 20.87
N LEU A 250 -4.47 1.34 19.57
CA LEU A 250 -3.80 2.40 18.83
C LEU A 250 -4.73 3.58 18.49
N PHE A 251 -6.03 3.50 18.76
CA PHE A 251 -6.98 4.56 18.43
C PHE A 251 -6.59 5.90 19.08
N PHE A 252 -6.30 5.92 20.38
CA PHE A 252 -5.91 7.16 21.07
C PHE A 252 -4.59 7.76 20.57
N PRO A 253 -3.49 7.00 20.43
CA PRO A 253 -2.28 7.47 19.79
C PRO A 253 -2.53 8.02 18.38
N SER A 254 -3.35 7.35 17.57
CA SER A 254 -3.70 7.77 16.21
C SER A 254 -4.46 9.10 16.20
N VAL A 255 -5.42 9.28 17.11
CA VAL A 255 -6.13 10.56 17.27
C VAL A 255 -5.15 11.69 17.59
N VAL A 256 -4.20 11.47 18.48
CA VAL A 256 -3.18 12.48 18.82
C VAL A 256 -2.29 12.78 17.61
N CYS A 257 -1.83 11.74 16.89
CA CYS A 257 -1.02 11.87 15.68
C CYS A 257 -1.73 12.66 14.56
N PHE A 258 -3.06 12.58 14.49
CA PHE A 258 -3.86 13.39 13.57
C PHE A 258 -4.10 14.81 14.10
N LEU A 259 -4.65 14.95 15.32
CA LEU A 259 -5.14 16.23 15.82
C LEU A 259 -4.03 17.24 16.08
N VAL A 260 -2.86 16.80 16.56
CA VAL A 260 -1.76 17.72 16.87
C VAL A 260 -1.29 18.44 15.61
N PRO A 261 -0.81 17.78 14.56
CA PRO A 261 -0.39 18.48 13.33
C PRO A 261 -1.56 19.20 12.65
N ALA A 262 -2.78 18.64 12.63
CA ALA A 262 -3.94 19.29 12.07
C ALA A 262 -4.25 20.65 12.74
N THR A 263 -4.14 20.70 14.07
CA THR A 263 -4.36 21.95 14.81
C THR A 263 -3.37 23.03 14.38
N PHE A 264 -2.07 22.71 14.34
CA PHE A 264 -1.07 23.67 13.88
C PHE A 264 -1.28 24.10 12.42
N MET A 265 -1.57 23.15 11.54
CA MET A 265 -1.85 23.45 10.13
C MET A 265 -3.12 24.28 9.93
N SER A 266 -4.14 24.12 10.76
CA SER A 266 -5.39 24.87 10.66
C SER A 266 -5.23 26.37 10.79
N PHE A 267 -4.21 26.84 11.53
CA PHE A 267 -3.88 28.27 11.63
C PHE A 267 -3.35 28.86 10.32
N LEU A 268 -2.82 28.02 9.41
CA LEU A 268 -2.33 28.45 8.12
C LEU A 268 -3.44 28.54 7.05
N VAL A 269 -4.63 28.03 7.37
CA VAL A 269 -5.77 27.97 6.45
C VAL A 269 -6.68 29.18 6.65
N PRO A 270 -6.93 30.02 5.61
CA PRO A 270 -7.80 31.15 5.72
C PRO A 270 -9.27 30.74 5.92
N ASN A 271 -10.03 31.59 6.64
CA ASN A 271 -11.45 31.33 6.88
C ASN A 271 -12.31 32.05 5.80
N GLU A 272 -12.10 31.68 4.55
CA GLU A 272 -12.77 32.24 3.38
C GLU A 272 -13.72 31.21 2.76
N LYS A 273 -14.76 31.70 2.06
CA LYS A 273 -15.64 30.80 1.28
C LYS A 273 -14.90 30.35 0.02
N PRO A 274 -14.95 29.06 -0.32
CA PRO A 274 -14.36 28.58 -1.57
C PRO A 274 -15.20 29.01 -2.76
N TRP A 275 -14.57 28.96 -3.95
CA TRP A 275 -15.27 29.16 -5.22
C TRP A 275 -16.16 27.95 -5.48
N HIS A 276 -17.44 28.16 -5.78
CA HIS A 276 -18.38 27.08 -6.08
C HIS A 276 -18.05 26.44 -7.43
N MET A 277 -17.86 25.12 -7.45
CA MET A 277 -17.92 24.30 -8.64
C MET A 277 -19.12 23.37 -8.53
N GLU A 278 -19.98 23.37 -9.53
CA GLU A 278 -21.06 22.41 -9.65
C GLU A 278 -20.47 21.04 -9.99
N THR A 279 -20.71 20.07 -9.12
CA THR A 279 -20.35 18.66 -9.35
C THR A 279 -21.56 17.84 -9.01
N GLY A 280 -22.28 17.39 -10.03
CA GLY A 280 -23.48 16.54 -9.86
C GLY A 280 -23.15 15.07 -10.13
N SER A 281 -22.61 14.31 -9.16
CA SER A 281 -22.49 12.87 -9.28
C SER A 281 -23.62 12.17 -8.53
N LYS A 282 -24.18 11.11 -9.12
CA LYS A 282 -25.20 10.26 -8.49
C LYS A 282 -24.65 8.83 -8.35
N LEU A 283 -25.07 8.15 -7.29
CA LEU A 283 -24.77 6.73 -7.09
C LEU A 283 -25.32 5.91 -8.25
N LYS A 284 -24.45 5.11 -8.87
CA LYS A 284 -24.90 4.14 -9.87
C LYS A 284 -25.65 2.97 -9.20
N PRO A 285 -26.54 2.28 -9.96
CA PRO A 285 -27.26 1.11 -9.46
C PRO A 285 -26.31 0.06 -8.86
N GLY A 286 -26.69 -0.53 -7.71
CA GLY A 286 -25.89 -1.55 -7.01
C GLY A 286 -24.83 -1.02 -6.04
N ALA A 287 -24.51 0.28 -6.01
CA ALA A 287 -23.53 0.86 -5.11
C ALA A 287 -23.75 0.50 -3.62
N LYS A 288 -24.98 0.64 -3.13
CA LYS A 288 -25.33 0.31 -1.74
C LYS A 288 -25.12 -1.17 -1.41
N VAL A 289 -25.38 -2.05 -2.36
CA VAL A 289 -25.18 -3.50 -2.17
C VAL A 289 -23.69 -3.83 -2.12
N ILE A 290 -22.86 -3.19 -2.95
CA ILE A 290 -21.39 -3.39 -2.91
C ILE A 290 -20.81 -2.88 -1.59
N ILE A 291 -21.28 -1.75 -1.06
CA ILE A 291 -20.88 -1.27 0.27
C ILE A 291 -21.22 -2.30 1.34
N PHE A 292 -22.45 -2.85 1.31
CA PHE A 292 -22.88 -3.87 2.25
C PHE A 292 -22.07 -5.17 2.12
N LEU A 293 -21.83 -5.64 0.89
CA LEU A 293 -20.99 -6.82 0.62
C LEU A 293 -19.55 -6.61 1.10
N GLY A 294 -19.00 -5.41 0.95
CA GLY A 294 -17.67 -5.06 1.47
C GLY A 294 -17.62 -5.19 2.99
N ALA A 295 -18.61 -4.63 3.70
CA ALA A 295 -18.71 -4.76 5.15
C ALA A 295 -18.87 -6.23 5.59
N CYS A 296 -19.68 -7.03 4.89
CA CYS A 296 -19.81 -8.48 5.14
C CYS A 296 -18.49 -9.21 4.89
N THR A 297 -17.72 -8.83 3.87
CA THR A 297 -16.42 -9.44 3.56
C THR A 297 -15.40 -9.18 4.65
N ILE A 298 -15.34 -7.96 5.18
CA ILE A 298 -14.50 -7.62 6.34
C ILE A 298 -14.93 -8.45 7.55
N ALA A 299 -16.23 -8.54 7.83
CA ALA A 299 -16.75 -9.34 8.92
C ALA A 299 -16.41 -10.85 8.76
N MET A 300 -16.45 -11.37 7.53
CA MET A 300 -16.03 -12.76 7.25
C MET A 300 -14.53 -12.95 7.47
N ALA A 301 -13.68 -12.03 7.03
CA ALA A 301 -12.23 -12.14 7.22
C ALA A 301 -11.88 -12.20 8.72
N VAL A 302 -12.46 -11.30 9.51
CA VAL A 302 -12.27 -11.27 10.98
C VAL A 302 -12.91 -12.49 11.66
N GLY A 303 -14.13 -12.86 11.27
CA GLY A 303 -14.84 -13.98 11.83
C GLY A 303 -14.15 -15.33 11.56
N PHE A 304 -13.61 -15.52 10.36
CA PHE A 304 -12.88 -16.75 10.03
C PHE A 304 -11.59 -16.86 10.83
N GLU A 305 -10.88 -15.77 11.04
CA GLU A 305 -9.67 -15.77 11.86
C GLU A 305 -10.00 -16.01 13.33
N GLN A 306 -10.93 -15.25 13.91
CA GLN A 306 -11.23 -15.30 15.33
C GLN A 306 -12.00 -16.58 15.77
N MET A 307 -12.89 -17.12 14.92
CA MET A 307 -13.74 -18.26 15.27
C MET A 307 -13.22 -19.59 14.75
N LEU A 308 -12.54 -19.58 13.59
CA LEU A 308 -12.11 -20.80 12.91
C LEU A 308 -10.59 -20.96 12.87
N GLY A 309 -9.81 -19.96 13.30
CA GLY A 309 -8.35 -19.95 13.20
C GLY A 309 -7.84 -20.00 11.75
N LEU A 310 -8.67 -19.57 10.78
CA LEU A 310 -8.30 -19.55 9.37
C LEU A 310 -7.64 -18.21 9.00
N PRO A 311 -6.63 -18.22 8.12
CA PRO A 311 -6.01 -16.99 7.67
C PRO A 311 -7.04 -15.99 7.07
N PRO A 312 -6.93 -14.68 7.38
CA PRO A 312 -7.91 -13.66 6.98
C PRO A 312 -8.17 -13.59 5.46
N PHE A 313 -7.18 -13.93 4.62
CA PHE A 313 -7.33 -13.88 3.17
C PHE A 313 -8.42 -14.83 2.66
N ILE A 314 -8.71 -15.93 3.36
CA ILE A 314 -9.78 -16.88 2.97
C ILE A 314 -11.14 -16.18 3.04
N GLY A 315 -11.40 -15.44 4.11
CA GLY A 315 -12.62 -14.65 4.23
C GLY A 315 -12.75 -13.57 3.16
N MET A 316 -11.64 -12.88 2.86
CA MET A 316 -11.58 -11.87 1.82
C MET A 316 -11.84 -12.46 0.43
N MET A 317 -11.23 -13.59 0.09
CA MET A 317 -11.41 -14.26 -1.21
C MET A 317 -12.84 -14.84 -1.37
N THR A 318 -13.44 -15.33 -0.26
CA THR A 318 -14.83 -15.73 -0.24
C THR A 318 -15.76 -14.55 -0.54
N GLY A 319 -15.53 -13.42 0.12
CA GLY A 319 -16.28 -12.19 -0.14
C GLY A 319 -16.09 -11.67 -1.58
N LEU A 320 -14.87 -11.75 -2.12
CA LEU A 320 -14.61 -11.41 -3.51
C LEU A 320 -15.43 -12.28 -4.47
N SER A 321 -15.52 -13.59 -4.21
CA SER A 321 -16.33 -14.50 -5.02
C SER A 321 -17.81 -14.08 -5.03
N VAL A 322 -18.36 -13.70 -3.85
CA VAL A 322 -19.73 -13.18 -3.75
C VAL A 322 -19.90 -11.88 -4.56
N LEU A 323 -18.93 -10.96 -4.50
CA LEU A 323 -18.94 -9.75 -5.31
C LEU A 323 -18.94 -10.04 -6.82
N MET A 324 -18.14 -11.02 -7.26
CA MET A 324 -18.09 -11.44 -8.66
C MET A 324 -19.44 -12.02 -9.13
N PHE A 325 -20.09 -12.88 -8.33
CA PHE A 325 -21.43 -13.37 -8.62
C PHE A 325 -22.45 -12.23 -8.70
N PHE A 326 -22.41 -11.30 -7.76
CA PHE A 326 -23.31 -10.15 -7.77
C PHE A 326 -23.10 -9.26 -9.01
N SER A 327 -21.85 -9.02 -9.38
CA SER A 327 -21.50 -8.24 -10.58
C SER A 327 -22.00 -8.91 -11.86
N TYR A 328 -21.89 -10.24 -11.94
CA TYR A 328 -22.46 -11.01 -13.06
C TYR A 328 -23.97 -10.85 -13.17
N ILE A 329 -24.70 -10.98 -12.05
CA ILE A 329 -26.18 -10.84 -12.00
C ILE A 329 -26.61 -9.43 -12.44
N ILE A 330 -25.95 -8.39 -11.93
CA ILE A 330 -26.25 -7.00 -12.32
C ILE A 330 -26.02 -6.80 -13.82
N ARG A 331 -24.86 -7.25 -14.33
CA ARG A 331 -24.52 -7.08 -15.75
C ARG A 331 -25.55 -7.73 -16.64
N HIS A 332 -26.00 -8.93 -16.28
CA HIS A 332 -26.98 -9.67 -17.06
C HIS A 332 -28.36 -9.02 -17.03
N ARG A 333 -28.77 -8.45 -15.86
CA ARG A 333 -30.05 -7.72 -15.76
C ARG A 333 -30.05 -6.41 -16.53
N ILE A 334 -28.92 -5.67 -16.54
CA ILE A 334 -28.82 -4.42 -17.31
C ILE A 334 -28.79 -4.70 -18.82
N SER A 335 -28.11 -5.78 -19.25
CA SER A 335 -28.12 -6.18 -20.66
C SER A 335 -29.52 -6.53 -21.17
N ASN A 336 -30.29 -7.27 -20.39
CA ASN A 336 -31.67 -7.66 -20.78
C ASN A 336 -32.63 -6.45 -20.77
N SER A 337 -32.43 -5.44 -19.90
CA SER A 337 -33.27 -4.23 -19.91
C SER A 337 -33.00 -3.30 -21.10
N HIS A 338 -31.83 -3.36 -21.73
CA HIS A 338 -31.56 -2.63 -22.97
C HIS A 338 -32.07 -3.35 -24.22
N GLU A 339 -32.18 -4.68 -24.18
CA GLU A 339 -32.81 -5.45 -25.27
C GLU A 339 -34.34 -5.27 -25.29
N ASP A 340 -34.96 -5.01 -24.13
CA ASP A 340 -36.41 -4.76 -24.03
C ASP A 340 -36.79 -3.31 -24.47
N GLU A 341 -35.88 -2.34 -24.40
CA GLU A 341 -36.11 -0.95 -24.86
C GLU A 341 -35.92 -0.78 -26.38
N ASP A 342 -35.21 -1.68 -27.05
CA ASP A 342 -35.05 -1.66 -28.52
C ASP A 342 -36.20 -2.37 -29.28
N PHE A 343 -37.21 -2.88 -28.57
CA PHE A 343 -38.38 -3.58 -29.16
C PHE A 343 -39.73 -2.85 -29.02
N ASP A 344 -39.78 -1.64 -28.41
CA ASP A 344 -40.93 -0.73 -28.38
C ASP A 344 -40.65 0.52 -29.24
#